data_08a605fd4f980ac76715a298a07f79c1
#
_entry.id   08a605fd4f980ac76715a298a07f79c1
#
_cell.length_a   1.000
_cell.length_b   1.000
_cell.length_c   1.000
_cell.angle_alpha   90.00
_cell.angle_beta   90.00
_cell.angle_gamma   90.00
#
_symmetry.space_group_name_H-M   'P 1'
#
loop_
_entity.id
_entity.type
_entity.pdbx_description
1 polymer ?
#
loop_
_entity_poly.entity_id
_entity_poly.type
_entity_poly.pdbx_seq_one_letter_code
_entity_poly.pdbx_strand_id
1 'polypeptide(L)'
;MNVRDILNKKYDVFPFEGKWKDAFDTPEVRGCWFVWGNSGNGKTSFVMQLCKELCKYDRVAFNSLEEGTSLTVQNNLRRFGMAEVSRHLAFIKEDIPTLKIRLRRHKSFNIVIIDSFQYTQMTYRDYIQLKAEFPDKLFVFISHARGKNPKGDAATSVMYDADLKIWV
;
A
#
# COMPACT_ATOMS: atom_id res chain seq x y z
N MET A 1 -15.79 -17.03 20.36
CA MET A 1 -14.87 -15.97 20.88
C MET A 1 -15.72 -14.95 21.63
N ASN A 2 -15.43 -14.71 22.89
CA ASN A 2 -16.18 -13.72 23.67
C ASN A 2 -15.45 -12.34 23.62
N VAL A 3 -16.12 -11.29 24.16
CA VAL A 3 -15.57 -9.92 24.17
C VAL A 3 -14.22 -9.86 24.89
N ARG A 4 -14.06 -10.59 26.00
CA ARG A 4 -12.81 -10.61 26.78
C ARG A 4 -11.65 -11.18 25.96
N ASP A 5 -11.90 -12.23 25.15
CA ASP A 5 -10.89 -12.83 24.28
C ASP A 5 -10.41 -11.82 23.23
N ILE A 6 -11.34 -11.03 22.68
CA ILE A 6 -11.03 -9.97 21.69
C ILE A 6 -10.20 -8.86 22.35
N LEU A 7 -10.59 -8.39 23.55
CA LEU A 7 -9.88 -7.34 24.26
C LEU A 7 -8.45 -7.74 24.67
N ASN A 8 -8.21 -9.03 24.91
CA ASN A 8 -6.90 -9.54 25.29
C ASN A 8 -6.04 -9.98 24.09
N LYS A 9 -6.59 -9.92 22.88
CA LYS A 9 -5.84 -10.28 21.66
C LYS A 9 -4.73 -9.26 21.41
N LYS A 10 -3.51 -9.76 21.21
CA LYS A 10 -2.37 -8.94 20.82
C LYS A 10 -2.30 -8.86 19.30
N TYR A 11 -2.04 -7.66 18.80
CA TYR A 11 -1.86 -7.39 17.39
C TYR A 11 -0.44 -6.87 17.13
N ASP A 12 0.13 -7.26 15.99
CA ASP A 12 1.35 -6.66 15.49
C ASP A 12 1.00 -5.33 14.84
N VAL A 13 1.60 -4.25 15.33
CA VAL A 13 1.32 -2.89 14.86
C VAL A 13 2.60 -2.18 14.43
N PHE A 14 2.49 -1.21 13.52
CA PHE A 14 3.57 -0.28 13.26
C PHE A 14 3.68 0.70 14.44
N PRO A 15 4.81 0.76 15.15
CA PRO A 15 5.00 1.69 16.25
C PRO A 15 5.33 3.09 15.72
N PHE A 16 4.40 3.69 14.98
CA PHE A 16 4.58 5.03 14.42
C PHE A 16 4.83 6.06 15.50
N GLU A 17 5.62 7.06 15.15
CA GLU A 17 5.96 8.20 15.99
C GLU A 17 5.74 9.51 15.23
N GLY A 18 5.69 10.63 15.97
CA GLY A 18 5.56 11.97 15.41
C GLY A 18 4.32 12.12 14.52
N LYS A 19 4.48 12.77 13.38
CA LYS A 19 3.38 13.06 12.44
C LYS A 19 2.63 11.82 11.94
N TRP A 20 3.33 10.68 11.82
CA TRP A 20 2.72 9.43 11.39
C TRP A 20 1.79 8.86 12.45
N LYS A 21 2.21 8.93 13.71
CA LYS A 21 1.35 8.56 14.85
C LYS A 21 0.16 9.51 15.00
N ASP A 22 0.38 10.80 14.84
CA ASP A 22 -0.69 11.81 14.92
C ASP A 22 -1.76 11.57 13.84
N ALA A 23 -1.34 11.13 12.64
CA ALA A 23 -2.25 10.90 11.52
C ALA A 23 -2.93 9.52 11.56
N PHE A 24 -2.23 8.47 11.96
CA PHE A 24 -2.65 7.07 11.77
C PHE A 24 -2.60 6.22 13.04
N ASP A 25 -2.18 6.79 14.17
CA ASP A 25 -1.93 6.05 15.41
C ASP A 25 -0.91 4.91 15.20
N THR A 26 -1.16 3.73 15.70
CA THR A 26 -0.34 2.53 15.53
C THR A 26 -1.13 1.44 14.80
N PRO A 27 -1.23 1.52 13.45
CA PRO A 27 -2.05 0.61 12.69
C PRO A 27 -1.46 -0.79 12.62
N GLU A 28 -2.31 -1.79 12.41
CA GLU A 28 -1.89 -3.18 12.24
C GLU A 28 -0.98 -3.32 11.01
N VAL A 29 0.04 -4.19 11.10
CA VAL A 29 1.05 -4.40 10.04
C VAL A 29 0.54 -5.17 8.82
N ARG A 30 -0.72 -5.55 8.81
CA ARG A 30 -1.38 -6.33 7.76
C ARG A 30 -2.69 -5.71 7.34
N GLY A 31 -3.28 -6.21 6.27
CA GLY A 31 -4.58 -5.77 5.77
C GLY A 31 -4.47 -4.91 4.53
N CYS A 32 -5.33 -3.91 4.41
CA CYS A 32 -5.41 -3.05 3.25
C CYS A 32 -5.48 -1.58 3.65
N TRP A 33 -4.60 -0.78 3.06
CA TRP A 33 -4.71 0.68 3.09
C TRP A 33 -5.02 1.17 1.69
N PHE A 34 -5.86 2.17 1.60
CA PHE A 34 -6.31 2.72 0.32
C PHE A 34 -6.07 4.23 0.28
N VAL A 35 -5.21 4.65 -0.64
CA VAL A 35 -4.82 6.05 -0.84
C VAL A 35 -5.37 6.53 -2.17
N TRP A 36 -6.17 7.59 -2.18
CA TRP A 36 -6.67 8.14 -3.43
C TRP A 36 -6.58 9.67 -3.44
N GLY A 37 -6.58 10.23 -4.62
CA GLY A 37 -6.53 11.68 -4.81
C GLY A 37 -6.45 12.04 -6.27
N ASN A 38 -6.76 13.29 -6.56
CA ASN A 38 -6.66 13.85 -7.90
C ASN A 38 -5.20 14.06 -8.30
N SER A 39 -4.95 14.07 -9.60
CA SER A 39 -3.64 14.45 -10.14
C SER A 39 -3.26 15.87 -9.67
N GLY A 40 -2.02 16.06 -9.29
CA GLY A 40 -1.52 17.35 -8.83
C GLY A 40 -1.76 17.70 -7.36
N ASN A 41 -2.47 16.87 -6.60
CA ASN A 41 -2.76 17.11 -5.17
C ASN A 41 -1.66 16.66 -4.20
N GLY A 42 -0.48 16.28 -4.70
CA GLY A 42 0.62 15.82 -3.83
C GLY A 42 0.57 14.34 -3.48
N LYS A 43 -0.25 13.54 -4.14
CA LYS A 43 -0.37 12.09 -3.90
C LYS A 43 0.98 11.37 -4.01
N THR A 44 1.75 11.63 -5.06
CA THR A 44 3.10 11.04 -5.23
C THR A 44 4.02 11.41 -4.07
N SER A 45 4.02 12.67 -3.63
CA SER A 45 4.82 13.12 -2.49
C SER A 45 4.45 12.40 -1.20
N PHE A 46 3.16 12.24 -0.95
CA PHE A 46 2.65 11.50 0.21
C PHE A 46 3.07 10.03 0.16
N VAL A 47 2.85 9.38 -0.98
CA VAL A 47 3.15 7.95 -1.17
C VAL A 47 4.63 7.65 -1.02
N MET A 48 5.52 8.50 -1.57
CA MET A 48 6.97 8.33 -1.41
C MET A 48 7.40 8.48 0.06
N GLN A 49 6.85 9.45 0.79
CA GLN A 49 7.12 9.61 2.21
C GLN A 49 6.60 8.42 3.02
N LEU A 50 5.39 7.95 2.74
CA LEU A 50 4.81 6.76 3.39
C LEU A 50 5.65 5.52 3.11
N CYS A 51 6.06 5.30 1.86
CA CYS A 51 6.93 4.20 1.46
C CYS A 51 8.26 4.23 2.26
N LYS A 52 8.87 5.40 2.35
CA LYS A 52 10.12 5.58 3.11
C LYS A 52 9.92 5.27 4.59
N GLU A 53 8.82 5.69 5.18
CA GLU A 53 8.47 5.37 6.57
C GLU A 53 8.29 3.87 6.78
N LEU A 54 7.53 3.20 5.91
CA LEU A 54 7.28 1.76 6.00
C LEU A 54 8.57 0.94 5.87
N CYS A 55 9.54 1.39 5.09
CA CYS A 55 10.86 0.76 4.97
C CYS A 55 11.67 0.71 6.27
N LYS A 56 11.30 1.48 7.28
CA LYS A 56 11.93 1.40 8.62
C LYS A 56 11.51 0.14 9.37
N TYR A 57 10.38 -0.43 9.02
CA TYR A 57 9.76 -1.53 9.76
C TYR A 57 9.88 -2.87 9.04
N ASP A 58 9.82 -2.88 7.70
CA ASP A 58 9.94 -4.12 6.92
C ASP A 58 10.34 -3.80 5.47
N ARG A 59 10.60 -4.85 4.71
CA ARG A 59 10.89 -4.76 3.28
C ARG A 59 9.61 -4.46 2.49
N VAL A 60 9.71 -3.48 1.60
CA VAL A 60 8.60 -2.99 0.77
C VAL A 60 8.84 -3.34 -0.69
N ALA A 61 7.84 -3.90 -1.36
CA ALA A 61 7.77 -3.95 -2.81
C ALA A 61 6.87 -2.81 -3.30
N PHE A 62 7.43 -1.91 -4.11
CA PHE A 62 6.66 -0.87 -4.79
C PHE A 62 6.38 -1.34 -6.22
N ASN A 63 5.15 -1.74 -6.48
CA ASN A 63 4.71 -2.22 -7.78
C ASN A 63 4.15 -1.04 -8.61
N SER A 64 5.02 -0.47 -9.44
CA SER A 64 4.72 0.70 -10.28
C SER A 64 4.14 0.27 -11.63
N LEU A 65 2.87 -0.07 -11.63
CA LEU A 65 2.17 -0.56 -12.84
C LEU A 65 1.96 0.54 -13.88
N GLU A 66 1.69 1.76 -13.42
CA GLU A 66 1.40 2.89 -14.29
C GLU A 66 2.67 3.46 -14.92
N GLU A 67 3.62 3.91 -14.12
CA GLU A 67 4.81 4.62 -14.61
C GLU A 67 6.04 3.72 -14.83
N GLY A 68 6.07 2.55 -14.17
CA GLY A 68 7.21 1.64 -14.25
C GLY A 68 8.49 2.30 -13.73
N THR A 69 9.55 2.30 -14.55
CA THR A 69 10.85 2.90 -14.24
C THR A 69 11.15 4.13 -15.10
N SER A 70 10.13 4.95 -15.35
CA SER A 70 10.25 6.17 -16.17
C SER A 70 11.21 7.21 -15.56
N LEU A 71 11.62 8.18 -16.37
CA LEU A 71 12.43 9.29 -15.89
C LEU A 71 11.72 10.08 -14.77
N THR A 72 10.41 10.21 -14.85
CA THR A 72 9.59 10.84 -13.79
C THR A 72 9.74 10.11 -12.46
N VAL A 73 9.66 8.78 -12.48
CA VAL A 73 9.88 7.96 -11.29
C VAL A 73 11.31 8.13 -10.76
N GLN A 74 12.32 8.09 -11.63
CA GLN A 74 13.71 8.30 -11.23
C GLN A 74 13.90 9.66 -10.53
N ASN A 75 13.33 10.72 -11.09
CA ASN A 75 13.41 12.07 -10.51
C ASN A 75 12.69 12.14 -9.15
N ASN A 76 11.54 11.48 -9.01
CA ASN A 76 10.83 11.41 -7.74
C ASN A 76 11.65 10.64 -6.68
N LEU A 77 12.24 9.51 -7.05
CA LEU A 77 13.11 8.75 -6.14
C LEU A 77 14.29 9.59 -5.63
N ARG A 78 14.92 10.38 -6.50
CA ARG A 78 15.99 11.32 -6.13
C ARG A 78 15.48 12.41 -5.21
N ARG A 79 14.36 13.05 -5.58
CA ARG A 79 13.76 14.17 -4.83
C ARG A 79 13.41 13.78 -3.39
N PHE A 80 12.92 12.57 -3.17
CA PHE A 80 12.54 12.09 -1.84
C PHE A 80 13.65 11.32 -1.12
N GLY A 81 14.87 11.26 -1.67
CA GLY A 81 16.01 10.61 -1.04
C GLY A 81 15.82 9.11 -0.82
N MET A 82 15.16 8.43 -1.78
CA MET A 82 14.81 7.01 -1.64
C MET A 82 16.01 6.07 -1.68
N ALA A 83 17.20 6.56 -2.08
CA ALA A 83 18.44 5.81 -1.97
C ALA A 83 18.76 5.38 -0.53
N GLU A 84 18.35 6.15 0.47
CA GLU A 84 18.54 5.86 1.89
C GLU A 84 17.88 4.54 2.33
N VAL A 85 16.79 4.14 1.66
CA VAL A 85 16.02 2.92 1.96
C VAL A 85 16.21 1.82 0.91
N SER A 86 17.18 1.94 0.02
CA SER A 86 17.39 1.04 -1.12
C SER A 86 17.54 -0.44 -0.75
N ARG A 87 18.04 -0.73 0.46
CA ARG A 87 18.17 -2.11 0.98
C ARG A 87 16.84 -2.74 1.39
N HIS A 88 15.82 -1.92 1.64
CA HIS A 88 14.50 -2.36 2.10
C HIS A 88 13.39 -2.12 1.08
N LEU A 89 13.72 -1.49 -0.05
CA LEU A 89 12.77 -1.14 -1.10
C LEU A 89 13.13 -1.82 -2.42
N ALA A 90 12.21 -2.62 -2.96
CA ALA A 90 12.28 -3.09 -4.33
C ALA A 90 11.22 -2.39 -5.19
N PHE A 91 11.66 -1.84 -6.32
CA PHE A 91 10.78 -1.31 -7.37
C PHE A 91 10.54 -2.41 -8.40
N ILE A 92 9.28 -2.76 -8.64
CA ILE A 92 8.87 -3.81 -9.58
C ILE A 92 7.77 -3.30 -10.50
N LYS A 93 7.56 -3.99 -11.61
CA LYS A 93 6.41 -3.78 -12.51
C LYS A 93 5.87 -5.14 -12.91
N GLU A 94 4.95 -5.65 -12.13
CA GLU A 94 4.39 -6.99 -12.32
C GLU A 94 2.86 -6.95 -12.26
N ASP A 95 2.21 -7.66 -13.18
CA ASP A 95 0.78 -7.89 -13.08
C ASP A 95 0.44 -8.71 -11.83
N ILE A 96 -0.84 -8.74 -11.47
CA ILE A 96 -1.27 -9.42 -10.22
C ILE A 96 -0.93 -10.91 -10.19
N PRO A 97 -1.11 -11.70 -11.27
CA PRO A 97 -0.68 -13.10 -11.28
C PRO A 97 0.81 -13.30 -11.01
N THR A 98 1.67 -12.51 -11.65
CA THR A 98 3.13 -12.55 -11.44
C THR A 98 3.51 -12.10 -10.03
N LEU A 99 2.88 -11.05 -9.53
CA LEU A 99 3.06 -10.57 -8.15
C LEU A 99 2.71 -11.67 -7.14
N LYS A 100 1.61 -12.38 -7.33
CA LYS A 100 1.22 -13.51 -6.45
C LYS A 100 2.29 -14.60 -6.40
N ILE A 101 2.88 -14.95 -7.55
CA ILE A 101 4.00 -15.93 -7.62
C ILE A 101 5.17 -15.44 -6.75
N ARG A 102 5.54 -14.17 -6.87
CA ARG A 102 6.59 -13.55 -6.05
C ARG A 102 6.25 -13.62 -4.56
N LEU A 103 5.02 -13.27 -4.18
CA LEU A 103 4.60 -13.20 -2.78
C LEU A 103 4.48 -14.57 -2.11
N ARG A 104 4.29 -15.67 -2.87
CA ARG A 104 4.29 -17.04 -2.34
C ARG A 104 5.68 -17.55 -1.98
N ARG A 105 6.75 -16.91 -2.44
CA ARG A 105 8.13 -17.31 -2.13
C ARG A 105 8.42 -17.11 -0.65
N HIS A 106 9.22 -18.01 -0.08
CA HIS A 106 9.72 -17.87 1.28
C HIS A 106 10.51 -16.55 1.44
N LYS A 107 10.30 -15.85 2.54
CA LYS A 107 10.90 -14.53 2.82
C LYS A 107 10.61 -13.47 1.76
N SER A 108 9.45 -13.52 1.13
CA SER A 108 8.99 -12.46 0.23
C SER A 108 8.61 -11.19 1.02
N PHE A 109 8.19 -10.15 0.29
CA PHE A 109 7.79 -8.88 0.88
C PHE A 109 6.52 -9.03 1.73
N ASN A 110 6.49 -8.36 2.90
CA ASN A 110 5.31 -8.28 3.74
C ASN A 110 4.49 -7.01 3.48
N ILE A 111 5.11 -5.99 2.89
CA ILE A 111 4.44 -4.74 2.51
C ILE A 111 4.52 -4.58 0.99
N VAL A 112 3.37 -4.39 0.37
CA VAL A 112 3.25 -4.22 -1.08
C VAL A 112 2.45 -2.96 -1.38
N ILE A 113 3.10 -1.99 -2.03
CA ILE A 113 2.45 -0.77 -2.54
C ILE A 113 2.16 -1.00 -4.02
N ILE A 114 0.94 -0.74 -4.46
CA ILE A 114 0.49 -0.94 -5.84
C ILE A 114 0.01 0.40 -6.41
N ASP A 115 0.73 0.93 -7.38
CA ASP A 115 0.44 2.18 -8.07
C ASP A 115 0.25 1.93 -9.58
N SER A 116 -0.95 2.04 -10.10
CA SER A 116 -2.20 2.35 -9.41
C SER A 116 -3.18 1.18 -9.47
N PHE A 117 -4.20 1.24 -8.61
CA PHE A 117 -5.25 0.23 -8.55
C PHE A 117 -5.92 0.00 -9.91
N GLN A 118 -6.18 1.06 -10.68
CA GLN A 118 -6.81 0.99 -12.00
C GLN A 118 -6.03 0.12 -12.99
N TYR A 119 -4.70 0.13 -12.90
CA TYR A 119 -3.84 -0.68 -13.77
C TYR A 119 -3.77 -2.16 -13.39
N THR A 120 -4.28 -2.53 -12.22
CA THR A 120 -4.40 -3.94 -11.83
C THR A 120 -5.49 -4.66 -12.59
N GLN A 121 -6.50 -3.94 -13.06
CA GLN A 121 -7.73 -4.47 -13.65
C GLN A 121 -8.50 -5.43 -12.73
N MET A 122 -8.21 -5.39 -11.42
CA MET A 122 -8.90 -6.23 -10.43
C MET A 122 -10.36 -5.79 -10.26
N THR A 123 -11.22 -6.78 -10.18
CA THR A 123 -12.56 -6.62 -9.61
C THR A 123 -12.49 -6.60 -8.08
N TYR A 124 -13.57 -6.21 -7.41
CA TYR A 124 -13.65 -6.33 -5.96
C TYR A 124 -13.47 -7.79 -5.48
N ARG A 125 -13.99 -8.75 -6.24
CA ARG A 125 -13.81 -10.18 -5.96
C ARG A 125 -12.33 -10.59 -6.02
N ASP A 126 -11.59 -10.13 -7.02
CA ASP A 126 -10.16 -10.40 -7.14
C ASP A 126 -9.38 -9.85 -5.94
N TYR A 127 -9.75 -8.66 -5.48
CA TYR A 127 -9.18 -8.05 -4.28
C TYR A 127 -9.44 -8.89 -3.03
N ILE A 128 -10.67 -9.35 -2.82
CA ILE A 128 -11.02 -10.22 -1.68
C ILE A 128 -10.21 -11.52 -1.72
N GLN A 129 -10.04 -12.11 -2.90
CA GLN A 129 -9.21 -13.31 -3.08
C GLN A 129 -7.73 -13.04 -2.77
N LEU A 130 -7.18 -11.91 -3.19
CA LEU A 130 -5.81 -11.50 -2.89
C LEU A 130 -5.59 -11.37 -1.38
N LYS A 131 -6.49 -10.68 -0.68
CA LYS A 131 -6.46 -10.54 0.79
C LYS A 131 -6.52 -11.88 1.50
N ALA A 132 -7.40 -12.77 1.06
CA ALA A 132 -7.58 -14.09 1.65
C ALA A 132 -6.35 -14.99 1.45
N GLU A 133 -5.69 -14.88 0.29
CA GLU A 133 -4.47 -15.66 -0.01
C GLU A 133 -3.25 -15.18 0.80
N PHE A 134 -3.17 -13.90 1.10
CA PHE A 134 -2.03 -13.28 1.81
C PHE A 134 -2.48 -12.53 3.07
N PRO A 135 -3.05 -13.23 4.07
CA PRO A 135 -3.66 -12.57 5.23
C PRO A 135 -2.65 -11.88 6.15
N ASP A 136 -1.37 -12.20 6.04
CA ASP A 136 -0.30 -11.63 6.87
C ASP A 136 0.42 -10.46 6.21
N LYS A 137 0.02 -10.07 4.99
CA LYS A 137 0.65 -8.99 4.25
C LYS A 137 -0.18 -7.70 4.32
N LEU A 138 0.52 -6.58 4.20
CA LEU A 138 -0.09 -5.27 4.01
C LEU A 138 -0.09 -4.92 2.52
N PHE A 139 -1.26 -4.64 1.98
CA PHE A 139 -1.43 -4.06 0.64
C PHE A 139 -1.82 -2.60 0.76
N VAL A 140 -1.03 -1.73 0.16
CA VAL A 140 -1.30 -0.29 0.05
C VAL A 140 -1.64 0.01 -1.40
N PHE A 141 -2.92 0.22 -1.69
CA PHE A 141 -3.37 0.57 -3.03
C PHE A 141 -3.40 2.08 -3.22
N ILE A 142 -2.77 2.53 -4.30
CA ILE A 142 -2.84 3.92 -4.75
C ILE A 142 -3.88 3.99 -5.87
N SER A 143 -4.79 4.93 -5.79
CA SER A 143 -5.90 5.05 -6.75
C SER A 143 -6.03 6.47 -7.29
N HIS A 144 -6.41 6.56 -8.55
CA HIS A 144 -6.94 7.79 -9.12
C HIS A 144 -8.25 8.15 -8.43
N ALA A 145 -8.59 9.44 -8.45
CA ALA A 145 -9.86 9.95 -7.95
C ALA A 145 -10.74 10.48 -9.09
N ARG A 146 -12.02 10.47 -8.82
CA ARG A 146 -13.04 11.20 -9.60
C ARG A 146 -13.82 12.09 -8.62
N GLY A 147 -13.45 13.37 -8.59
CA GLY A 147 -13.89 14.26 -7.51
C GLY A 147 -13.34 13.81 -6.16
N LYS A 148 -14.21 13.60 -5.19
CA LYS A 148 -13.85 13.16 -3.82
C LYS A 148 -13.75 11.64 -3.67
N ASN A 149 -14.19 10.88 -4.65
CA ASN A 149 -14.25 9.43 -4.59
C ASN A 149 -13.13 8.78 -5.41
N PRO A 150 -12.76 7.52 -5.10
CA PRO A 150 -11.91 6.73 -5.99
C PRO A 150 -12.55 6.59 -7.38
N LYS A 151 -11.71 6.48 -8.41
CA LYS A 151 -12.16 6.31 -9.79
C LYS A 151 -12.53 4.85 -10.07
N GLY A 152 -13.81 4.60 -10.31
CA GLY A 152 -14.35 3.29 -10.68
C GLY A 152 -14.99 2.54 -9.51
N ASP A 153 -15.91 1.63 -9.83
CA ASP A 153 -16.72 0.91 -8.84
C ASP A 153 -15.87 -0.05 -8.00
N ALA A 154 -14.94 -0.77 -8.63
CA ALA A 154 -14.05 -1.68 -7.92
C ALA A 154 -13.17 -0.94 -6.91
N ALA A 155 -12.55 0.18 -7.32
CA ALA A 155 -11.75 1.02 -6.45
C ALA A 155 -12.56 1.57 -5.26
N THR A 156 -13.78 2.02 -5.51
CA THR A 156 -14.69 2.51 -4.47
C THR A 156 -15.02 1.40 -3.47
N SER A 157 -15.32 0.19 -3.93
CA SER A 157 -15.62 -0.95 -3.07
C SER A 157 -14.42 -1.36 -2.21
N VAL A 158 -13.21 -1.36 -2.78
CA VAL A 158 -11.97 -1.64 -2.04
C VAL A 158 -11.72 -0.56 -0.98
N MET A 159 -11.94 0.71 -1.31
CA MET A 159 -11.82 1.81 -0.35
C MET A 159 -12.76 1.61 0.85
N TYR A 160 -13.99 1.18 0.62
CA TYR A 160 -14.93 0.91 1.73
C TYR A 160 -14.47 -0.23 2.63
N ASP A 161 -13.84 -1.25 2.10
CA ASP A 161 -13.30 -2.39 2.86
C ASP A 161 -11.96 -2.09 3.55
N ALA A 162 -11.21 -1.10 3.10
CA ALA A 162 -9.87 -0.79 3.60
C ALA A 162 -9.84 -0.44 5.09
N ASP A 163 -8.77 -0.88 5.76
CA ASP A 163 -8.51 -0.61 7.18
C ASP A 163 -8.10 0.86 7.41
N LEU A 164 -7.28 1.42 6.52
CA LEU A 164 -6.99 2.85 6.45
C LEU A 164 -7.45 3.44 5.12
N LYS A 165 -8.15 4.56 5.19
CA LYS A 165 -8.68 5.31 4.06
C LYS A 165 -8.05 6.69 4.05
N ILE A 166 -7.22 6.95 3.03
CA ILE A 166 -6.38 8.15 2.97
C ILE A 166 -6.71 8.93 1.69
N TRP A 167 -7.35 10.06 1.88
CA TRP A 167 -7.61 11.00 0.78
C TRP A 167 -6.57 12.12 0.80
N VAL A 168 -5.91 12.31 -0.36
CA VAL A 168 -4.87 13.31 -0.58
C VAL A 168 -5.36 14.43 -1.48
#